data_74e758fc8df372b91ac1496aa26e2fa6
#
_entry.id   74e758fc8df372b91ac1496aa26e2fa6
#
_cell.length_a   1.000
_cell.length_b   1.000
_cell.length_c   1.000
_cell.angle_alpha   90.00
_cell.angle_beta   90.00
_cell.angle_gamma   90.00
#
_symmetry.space_group_name_H-M   'P 1'
#
loop_
_entity.id
_entity.type
_entity.pdbx_description
1 polymer ?
#
loop_
_entity_poly.entity_id
_entity_poly.type
_entity_poly.pdbx_seq_one_letter_code
_entity_poly.pdbx_strand_id
1 'polypeptide(L)'
;MQTDFDIAICGAGPVGMALAIMLARRGATPARIALIDAKTPEQAMLDPRSIALSWGSRQLLEQLGAWPTSAATAIEQIHVSRRGHFGRTLIDCAEYRLPALGYVLRYGAIASALQAQIDTSGVTVIRPATVLDISEIGDAASIAFQGEQPTVTADIVVQAEGGLFGEQEQKALHRDYDQSAVVAHVRTDAPVAHRAFERFCDEGPLALLPQDDGYALVWCVHPDTARRLLALDDQKFLRELGDAFGGRLGRFIAVTKRNAFSLGLNAGVVDSAHRVAIGNAAQTLHPVAGQGLNLGLRDASMLARLLTSGIDTNDVLTQFAASRKQDRNLTIHLTDAMARLFAHTPAGTLPQTLLGFSLGLVDGIAPARRLLAEQMMFGRRA
;
A
#
# COMPACT_ATOMS: atom_id res chain seq x y z
N MET A 1 -34.59 5.47 12.95
CA MET A 1 -34.69 6.46 11.87
C MET A 1 -34.18 5.77 10.62
N GLN A 2 -34.82 5.88 9.45
CA GLN A 2 -34.30 5.23 8.23
C GLN A 2 -33.12 6.05 7.74
N THR A 3 -31.95 5.43 7.59
CA THR A 3 -30.74 6.05 7.05
C THR A 3 -30.83 6.23 5.54
N ASP A 4 -30.04 7.16 4.98
CA ASP A 4 -29.95 7.35 3.53
C ASP A 4 -29.25 6.15 2.87
N PHE A 5 -28.24 5.56 3.57
CA PHE A 5 -27.48 4.42 3.09
C PHE A 5 -27.31 3.35 4.18
N ASP A 6 -27.16 2.09 3.77
CA ASP A 6 -26.74 1.02 4.68
C ASP A 6 -25.23 1.16 4.97
N ILE A 7 -24.46 1.50 3.94
CA ILE A 7 -22.99 1.61 4.05
C ILE A 7 -22.52 2.86 3.30
N ALA A 8 -21.76 3.72 3.97
CA ALA A 8 -21.07 4.83 3.35
C ALA A 8 -19.54 4.61 3.41
N ILE A 9 -18.88 4.63 2.26
CA ILE A 9 -17.43 4.43 2.12
C ILE A 9 -16.79 5.77 1.81
N CYS A 10 -16.07 6.34 2.78
CA CYS A 10 -15.31 7.57 2.64
C CYS A 10 -13.92 7.25 2.11
N GLY A 11 -13.64 7.64 0.86
CA GLY A 11 -12.43 7.35 0.12
C GLY A 11 -12.67 6.40 -1.06
N ALA A 12 -12.68 6.94 -2.29
CA ALA A 12 -12.78 6.18 -3.53
C ALA A 12 -11.40 5.90 -4.16
N GLY A 13 -10.41 5.62 -3.32
CA GLY A 13 -9.16 4.98 -3.73
C GLY A 13 -9.36 3.48 -4.01
N PRO A 14 -8.29 2.77 -4.43
CA PRO A 14 -8.40 1.35 -4.79
C PRO A 14 -9.02 0.45 -3.71
N VAL A 15 -8.80 0.75 -2.42
CA VAL A 15 -9.37 -0.03 -1.31
C VAL A 15 -10.87 0.20 -1.17
N GLY A 16 -11.31 1.47 -1.19
CA GLY A 16 -12.74 1.80 -1.06
C GLY A 16 -13.55 1.35 -2.27
N MET A 17 -13.04 1.55 -3.49
CA MET A 17 -13.69 1.05 -4.71
C MET A 17 -13.79 -0.48 -4.71
N ALA A 18 -12.71 -1.19 -4.34
CA ALA A 18 -12.73 -2.64 -4.23
C ALA A 18 -13.78 -3.13 -3.22
N LEU A 19 -13.88 -2.48 -2.05
CA LEU A 19 -14.91 -2.78 -1.06
C LEU A 19 -16.31 -2.60 -1.62
N ALA A 20 -16.60 -1.46 -2.27
CA ALA A 20 -17.91 -1.17 -2.85
C ALA A 20 -18.33 -2.22 -3.88
N ILE A 21 -17.42 -2.59 -4.79
CA ILE A 21 -17.65 -3.63 -5.79
C ILE A 21 -17.92 -4.99 -5.12
N MET A 22 -17.12 -5.36 -4.11
CA MET A 22 -17.29 -6.62 -3.38
C MET A 22 -18.65 -6.70 -2.69
N LEU A 23 -19.07 -5.63 -2.02
CA LEU A 23 -20.38 -5.56 -1.34
C LEU A 23 -21.53 -5.74 -2.35
N ALA A 24 -21.52 -4.99 -3.45
CA ALA A 24 -22.52 -5.09 -4.50
C ALA A 24 -22.60 -6.52 -5.09
N ARG A 25 -21.46 -7.14 -5.37
CA ARG A 25 -21.39 -8.52 -5.91
C ARG A 25 -21.80 -9.60 -4.91
N ARG A 26 -21.77 -9.31 -3.61
CA ARG A 26 -22.17 -10.23 -2.54
C ARG A 26 -23.62 -10.07 -2.12
N GLY A 27 -24.38 -9.23 -2.80
CA GLY A 27 -25.82 -9.10 -2.62
C GLY A 27 -26.27 -7.93 -1.73
N ALA A 28 -25.36 -7.05 -1.29
CA ALA A 28 -25.77 -5.78 -0.72
C ALA A 28 -26.49 -4.94 -1.78
N THR A 29 -27.51 -4.18 -1.40
CA THR A 29 -28.27 -3.32 -2.32
C THR A 29 -27.37 -2.19 -2.83
N PRO A 30 -26.97 -2.16 -4.11
CA PRO A 30 -25.97 -1.20 -4.57
C PRO A 30 -26.35 0.26 -4.35
N ALA A 31 -27.62 0.62 -4.59
CA ALA A 31 -28.15 1.98 -4.38
C ALA A 31 -28.11 2.42 -2.89
N ARG A 32 -27.96 1.49 -1.95
CA ARG A 32 -27.82 1.74 -0.52
C ARG A 32 -26.35 1.79 -0.07
N ILE A 33 -25.40 1.72 -1.01
CA ILE A 33 -23.96 1.91 -0.78
C ILE A 33 -23.57 3.27 -1.34
N ALA A 34 -23.04 4.17 -0.49
CA ALA A 34 -22.43 5.42 -0.93
C ALA A 34 -20.90 5.28 -1.03
N LEU A 35 -20.32 5.75 -2.14
CA LEU A 35 -18.89 5.87 -2.32
C LEU A 35 -18.52 7.35 -2.47
N ILE A 36 -17.82 7.89 -1.48
CA ILE A 36 -17.59 9.32 -1.29
C ILE A 36 -16.10 9.63 -1.46
N ASP A 37 -15.73 10.68 -2.20
CA ASP A 37 -14.35 11.14 -2.30
C ASP A 37 -14.25 12.61 -2.67
N ALA A 38 -13.25 13.30 -2.13
CA ALA A 38 -12.95 14.69 -2.44
C ALA A 38 -12.43 14.91 -3.87
N LYS A 39 -11.81 13.88 -4.47
CA LYS A 39 -11.21 13.94 -5.81
C LYS A 39 -12.18 13.37 -6.85
N THR A 40 -12.16 13.96 -8.04
CA THR A 40 -12.82 13.33 -9.20
C THR A 40 -12.05 12.08 -9.65
N PRO A 41 -12.65 11.17 -10.43
CA PRO A 41 -11.95 10.01 -11.00
C PRO A 41 -10.69 10.41 -11.78
N GLU A 42 -10.78 11.47 -12.60
CA GLU A 42 -9.67 11.96 -13.43
C GLU A 42 -8.51 12.44 -12.58
N GLN A 43 -8.78 13.17 -11.48
CA GLN A 43 -7.75 13.61 -10.54
C GLN A 43 -7.07 12.44 -9.84
N ALA A 44 -7.82 11.39 -9.48
CA ALA A 44 -7.25 10.20 -8.86
C ALA A 44 -6.35 9.41 -9.82
N MET A 45 -6.67 9.40 -11.12
CA MET A 45 -5.86 8.72 -12.15
C MET A 45 -4.51 9.41 -12.44
N LEU A 46 -4.35 10.68 -12.07
CA LEU A 46 -3.11 11.44 -12.25
C LEU A 46 -2.05 11.17 -11.15
N ASP A 47 -2.32 10.30 -10.19
CA ASP A 47 -1.36 9.95 -9.14
C ASP A 47 -0.10 9.31 -9.76
N PRO A 48 1.09 9.90 -9.54
CA PRO A 48 2.32 9.46 -10.20
C PRO A 48 2.93 8.19 -9.62
N ARG A 49 2.39 7.69 -8.51
CA ARG A 49 2.97 6.56 -7.79
C ARG A 49 2.84 5.26 -8.58
N SER A 50 3.86 4.43 -8.44
CA SER A 50 3.83 3.02 -8.84
C SER A 50 3.60 2.16 -7.59
N ILE A 51 2.82 1.12 -7.74
CA ILE A 51 2.40 0.25 -6.66
C ILE A 51 2.84 -1.18 -6.96
N ALA A 52 3.43 -1.83 -5.97
CA ALA A 52 3.70 -3.26 -6.00
C ALA A 52 2.50 -4.02 -5.40
N LEU A 53 1.87 -4.86 -6.19
CA LEU A 53 0.80 -5.76 -5.77
C LEU A 53 1.31 -7.18 -5.65
N SER A 54 0.96 -7.83 -4.55
CA SER A 54 1.24 -9.25 -4.33
C SER A 54 0.39 -10.13 -5.25
N TRP A 55 0.80 -11.39 -5.42
CA TRP A 55 0.01 -12.38 -6.15
C TRP A 55 -1.44 -12.49 -5.65
N GLY A 56 -1.63 -12.52 -4.32
CA GLY A 56 -2.98 -12.56 -3.73
C GLY A 56 -3.84 -11.34 -4.06
N SER A 57 -3.25 -10.13 -4.07
CA SER A 57 -3.96 -8.91 -4.47
C SER A 57 -4.34 -8.90 -5.95
N ARG A 58 -3.48 -9.45 -6.82
CA ARG A 58 -3.82 -9.68 -8.23
C ARG A 58 -5.06 -10.56 -8.36
N GLN A 59 -5.06 -11.74 -7.71
CA GLN A 59 -6.19 -12.67 -7.77
C GLN A 59 -7.51 -12.01 -7.33
N LEU A 60 -7.45 -11.19 -6.29
CA LEU A 60 -8.59 -10.43 -5.80
C LEU A 60 -9.10 -9.44 -6.85
N LEU A 61 -8.22 -8.65 -7.45
CA LEU A 61 -8.60 -7.69 -8.50
C LEU A 61 -9.11 -8.39 -9.78
N GLU A 62 -8.57 -9.56 -10.13
CA GLU A 62 -9.09 -10.40 -11.22
C GLU A 62 -10.53 -10.87 -10.94
N GLN A 63 -10.82 -11.33 -9.73
CA GLN A 63 -12.18 -11.70 -9.31
C GLN A 63 -13.15 -10.52 -9.41
N LEU A 64 -12.65 -9.29 -9.20
CA LEU A 64 -13.44 -8.08 -9.37
C LEU A 64 -13.55 -7.60 -10.83
N GLY A 65 -12.91 -8.28 -11.79
CA GLY A 65 -12.83 -7.82 -13.18
C GLY A 65 -12.06 -6.51 -13.34
N ALA A 66 -11.24 -6.15 -12.37
CA ALA A 66 -10.52 -4.89 -12.27
C ALA A 66 -8.98 -5.07 -12.37
N TRP A 67 -8.51 -6.14 -13.03
CA TRP A 67 -7.09 -6.37 -13.25
C TRP A 67 -6.63 -5.79 -14.59
N PRO A 68 -5.78 -4.74 -14.61
CA PRO A 68 -5.31 -4.12 -15.85
C PRO A 68 -4.11 -4.88 -16.43
N THR A 69 -4.35 -6.01 -17.08
CA THR A 69 -3.32 -6.97 -17.56
C THR A 69 -2.23 -6.31 -18.41
N SER A 70 -2.60 -5.41 -19.32
CA SER A 70 -1.64 -4.76 -20.24
C SER A 70 -0.73 -3.73 -19.55
N ALA A 71 -1.10 -3.25 -18.37
CA ALA A 71 -0.35 -2.26 -17.60
C ALA A 71 0.49 -2.88 -16.47
N ALA A 72 0.42 -4.20 -16.28
CA ALA A 72 1.06 -4.89 -15.18
C ALA A 72 2.42 -5.48 -15.61
N THR A 73 3.48 -5.12 -14.88
CA THR A 73 4.80 -5.75 -15.08
C THR A 73 5.03 -6.79 -13.98
N ALA A 74 5.30 -8.03 -14.37
CA ALA A 74 5.54 -9.12 -13.43
C ALA A 74 6.84 -8.95 -12.65
N ILE A 75 6.83 -9.32 -11.36
CA ILE A 75 8.02 -9.53 -10.54
C ILE A 75 8.20 -11.04 -10.39
N GLU A 76 9.12 -11.60 -11.14
CA GLU A 76 9.44 -13.02 -11.07
C GLU A 76 10.53 -13.29 -10.05
N GLN A 77 11.44 -12.33 -9.86
CA GLN A 77 12.56 -12.43 -8.94
C GLN A 77 12.69 -11.16 -8.08
N ILE A 78 13.06 -11.35 -6.82
CA ILE A 78 13.40 -10.25 -5.91
C ILE A 78 14.84 -10.47 -5.42
N HIS A 79 15.71 -9.51 -5.74
CA HIS A 79 17.09 -9.51 -5.32
C HIS A 79 17.27 -8.55 -4.14
N VAL A 80 17.52 -9.11 -2.96
CA VAL A 80 17.80 -8.35 -1.74
C VAL A 80 19.30 -8.28 -1.52
N SER A 81 19.84 -7.09 -1.23
CA SER A 81 21.27 -6.89 -0.96
C SER A 81 21.48 -5.73 0.00
N ARG A 82 22.69 -5.63 0.56
CA ARG A 82 23.13 -4.52 1.39
C ARG A 82 24.38 -3.86 0.79
N ARG A 83 24.44 -2.52 0.86
CA ARG A 83 25.61 -1.75 0.44
C ARG A 83 26.82 -2.09 1.32
N GLY A 84 27.98 -2.34 0.69
CA GLY A 84 29.22 -2.61 1.43
C GLY A 84 29.35 -3.98 2.09
N HIS A 85 28.39 -4.89 1.92
CA HIS A 85 28.42 -6.23 2.52
C HIS A 85 28.30 -7.35 1.48
N PHE A 86 28.95 -8.49 1.78
CA PHE A 86 28.88 -9.73 1.00
C PHE A 86 27.64 -10.53 1.40
N GLY A 87 26.51 -10.28 1.01
CA GLY A 87 25.29 -11.05 1.28
C GLY A 87 24.23 -10.63 0.29
N ARG A 88 23.63 -11.60 -0.36
CA ARG A 88 22.48 -11.38 -1.25
C ARG A 88 21.52 -12.53 -1.09
N THR A 89 20.25 -12.23 -1.15
CA THR A 89 19.18 -13.22 -1.24
C THR A 89 18.47 -13.02 -2.56
N LEU A 90 18.23 -14.09 -3.29
CA LEU A 90 17.41 -14.10 -4.48
C LEU A 90 16.17 -14.94 -4.18
N ILE A 91 15.01 -14.32 -4.24
CA ILE A 91 13.71 -14.99 -4.12
C ILE A 91 13.16 -15.16 -5.54
N ASP A 92 12.84 -16.39 -5.92
CA ASP A 92 12.36 -16.72 -7.27
C ASP A 92 10.94 -17.29 -7.22
N CYS A 93 10.06 -16.87 -8.10
CA CYS A 93 8.67 -17.32 -8.15
C CYS A 93 8.56 -18.83 -8.40
N ALA A 94 9.53 -19.43 -9.10
CA ALA A 94 9.58 -20.86 -9.37
C ALA A 94 9.66 -21.70 -8.06
N GLU A 95 10.30 -21.18 -7.01
CA GLU A 95 10.36 -21.84 -5.69
C GLU A 95 8.97 -22.03 -5.06
N TYR A 96 8.03 -21.16 -5.43
CA TYR A 96 6.65 -21.16 -4.94
C TYR A 96 5.64 -21.73 -5.95
N ARG A 97 6.12 -22.17 -7.13
CA ARG A 97 5.28 -22.62 -8.25
C ARG A 97 4.24 -21.58 -8.66
N LEU A 98 4.65 -20.31 -8.68
CA LEU A 98 3.82 -19.18 -9.08
C LEU A 98 4.35 -18.59 -10.38
N PRO A 99 3.49 -17.99 -11.23
CA PRO A 99 3.94 -17.32 -12.44
C PRO A 99 4.67 -15.99 -12.12
N ALA A 100 4.43 -15.40 -10.95
CA ALA A 100 5.12 -14.23 -10.42
C ALA A 100 4.93 -14.12 -8.91
N LEU A 101 5.86 -13.46 -8.21
CA LEU A 101 5.74 -13.10 -6.79
C LEU A 101 4.75 -11.95 -6.58
N GLY A 102 4.66 -11.07 -7.56
CA GLY A 102 3.81 -9.90 -7.57
C GLY A 102 3.91 -9.14 -8.89
N TYR A 103 3.35 -7.94 -8.92
CA TYR A 103 3.28 -7.10 -10.11
C TYR A 103 3.47 -5.64 -9.75
N VAL A 104 4.08 -4.89 -10.65
CA VAL A 104 4.18 -3.43 -10.55
C VAL A 104 3.20 -2.80 -11.53
N LEU A 105 2.44 -1.81 -11.05
CA LEU A 105 1.49 -1.05 -11.83
C LEU A 105 1.55 0.43 -11.45
N ARG A 106 1.16 1.30 -12.39
CA ARG A 106 0.86 2.70 -12.05
C ARG A 106 -0.45 2.76 -11.27
N TYR A 107 -0.50 3.61 -10.25
CA TYR A 107 -1.71 3.80 -9.44
C TYR A 107 -2.94 4.12 -10.32
N GLY A 108 -2.78 5.02 -11.30
CA GLY A 108 -3.84 5.39 -12.22
C GLY A 108 -4.43 4.23 -13.02
N ALA A 109 -3.63 3.22 -13.39
CA ALA A 109 -4.13 2.04 -14.09
C ALA A 109 -5.05 1.18 -13.21
N ILE A 110 -4.70 1.03 -11.91
CA ILE A 110 -5.54 0.34 -10.93
C ILE A 110 -6.83 1.12 -10.69
N ALA A 111 -6.70 2.45 -10.49
CA ALA A 111 -7.84 3.33 -10.24
C ALA A 111 -8.83 3.32 -11.42
N SER A 112 -8.32 3.39 -12.66
CA SER A 112 -9.14 3.34 -13.87
C SER A 112 -9.88 2.00 -14.02
N ALA A 113 -9.19 0.88 -13.78
CA ALA A 113 -9.80 -0.45 -13.89
C ALA A 113 -10.91 -0.68 -12.84
N LEU A 114 -10.71 -0.19 -11.61
CA LEU A 114 -11.73 -0.23 -10.56
C LEU A 114 -12.90 0.73 -10.86
N GLN A 115 -12.61 1.95 -11.35
CA GLN A 115 -13.64 2.91 -11.72
C GLN A 115 -14.60 2.33 -12.77
N ALA A 116 -14.08 1.66 -13.79
CA ALA A 116 -14.91 1.00 -14.81
C ALA A 116 -15.88 -0.04 -14.22
N GLN A 117 -15.52 -0.71 -13.12
CA GLN A 117 -16.41 -1.60 -12.40
C GLN A 117 -17.43 -0.84 -11.52
N ILE A 118 -17.04 0.28 -10.91
CA ILE A 118 -17.95 1.15 -10.16
C ILE A 118 -19.04 1.69 -11.07
N ASP A 119 -18.69 2.17 -12.27
CA ASP A 119 -19.63 2.76 -13.23
C ASP A 119 -20.77 1.81 -13.64
N THR A 120 -20.55 0.51 -13.53
CA THR A 120 -21.55 -0.53 -13.85
C THR A 120 -22.16 -1.20 -12.61
N SER A 121 -21.72 -0.85 -11.40
CA SER A 121 -22.09 -1.55 -10.16
C SER A 121 -23.47 -1.15 -9.60
N GLY A 122 -23.96 0.03 -9.96
CA GLY A 122 -25.15 0.64 -9.36
C GLY A 122 -24.92 1.27 -7.97
N VAL A 123 -23.68 1.34 -7.50
CA VAL A 123 -23.29 2.03 -6.26
C VAL A 123 -23.50 3.55 -6.43
N THR A 124 -24.02 4.21 -5.39
CA THR A 124 -24.20 5.67 -5.39
C THR A 124 -22.84 6.35 -5.20
N VAL A 125 -22.40 7.14 -6.19
CA VAL A 125 -21.12 7.85 -6.14
C VAL A 125 -21.33 9.32 -5.84
N ILE A 126 -20.70 9.83 -4.77
CA ILE A 126 -20.77 11.23 -4.31
C ILE A 126 -19.36 11.84 -4.46
N ARG A 127 -19.05 12.41 -5.63
CA ARG A 127 -17.74 13.00 -5.99
C ARG A 127 -17.94 14.20 -6.93
N PRO A 128 -17.19 15.31 -6.74
CA PRO A 128 -16.28 15.57 -5.62
C PRO A 128 -17.05 15.96 -4.35
N ALA A 129 -16.69 15.39 -3.20
CA ALA A 129 -17.24 15.72 -1.89
C ALA A 129 -16.20 15.51 -0.80
N THR A 130 -15.84 16.59 -0.11
CA THR A 130 -14.88 16.54 1.00
C THR A 130 -15.62 16.31 2.30
N VAL A 131 -15.38 15.18 2.96
CA VAL A 131 -15.92 14.90 4.29
C VAL A 131 -15.26 15.85 5.29
N LEU A 132 -16.09 16.57 6.06
CA LEU A 132 -15.66 17.49 7.11
C LEU A 132 -15.65 16.82 8.47
N ASP A 133 -16.73 16.09 8.79
CA ASP A 133 -16.92 15.41 10.07
C ASP A 133 -17.75 14.14 9.90
N ILE A 134 -17.52 13.17 10.80
CA ILE A 134 -18.31 11.96 10.95
C ILE A 134 -18.70 11.82 12.41
N SER A 135 -19.97 12.02 12.73
CA SER A 135 -20.55 11.95 14.08
C SER A 135 -21.55 10.80 14.21
N GLU A 136 -21.72 10.27 15.42
CA GLU A 136 -22.71 9.24 15.72
C GLU A 136 -24.03 9.89 16.14
N ILE A 137 -25.15 9.43 15.56
CA ILE A 137 -26.49 9.92 15.85
C ILE A 137 -27.43 8.73 16.08
N GLY A 138 -27.71 8.42 17.35
CA GLY A 138 -28.50 7.24 17.71
C GLY A 138 -27.87 5.95 17.21
N ASP A 139 -28.57 5.16 16.43
CA ASP A 139 -28.11 3.89 15.86
C ASP A 139 -27.53 4.05 14.44
N ALA A 140 -26.97 5.21 14.12
CA ALA A 140 -26.39 5.51 12.80
C ALA A 140 -25.24 6.50 12.90
N ALA A 141 -24.51 6.68 11.82
CA ALA A 141 -23.51 7.73 11.66
C ALA A 141 -23.99 8.80 10.65
N SER A 142 -23.63 10.04 10.92
CA SER A 142 -23.88 11.21 10.08
C SER A 142 -22.58 11.73 9.50
N ILE A 143 -22.58 12.02 8.20
CA ILE A 143 -21.44 12.50 7.44
C ILE A 143 -21.74 13.93 6.98
N ALA A 144 -20.98 14.89 7.50
CA ALA A 144 -21.04 16.29 7.09
C ALA A 144 -19.96 16.58 6.03
N PHE A 145 -20.33 17.38 5.04
CA PHE A 145 -19.44 17.77 3.95
C PHE A 145 -19.00 19.21 4.07
N GLN A 146 -17.86 19.52 3.45
CA GLN A 146 -17.41 20.89 3.29
C GLN A 146 -18.30 21.62 2.25
N GLY A 147 -18.76 22.85 2.59
CA GLY A 147 -19.63 23.63 1.72
C GLY A 147 -21.13 23.42 2.00
N GLU A 148 -21.97 23.59 0.96
CA GLU A 148 -23.43 23.55 1.08
C GLU A 148 -24.05 22.18 0.77
N GLN A 149 -23.25 21.13 0.67
CA GLN A 149 -23.77 19.77 0.42
C GLN A 149 -24.57 19.27 1.64
N PRO A 150 -25.72 18.61 1.41
CA PRO A 150 -26.52 18.08 2.50
C PRO A 150 -25.77 16.94 3.21
N THR A 151 -25.91 16.90 4.53
CA THR A 151 -25.44 15.79 5.37
C THR A 151 -26.14 14.49 4.95
N VAL A 152 -25.42 13.39 4.92
CA VAL A 152 -25.96 12.05 4.68
C VAL A 152 -25.80 11.16 5.90
N THR A 153 -26.70 10.19 6.06
CA THR A 153 -26.71 9.22 7.16
C THR A 153 -26.48 7.81 6.66
N ALA A 154 -25.74 7.00 7.44
CA ALA A 154 -25.51 5.59 7.12
C ALA A 154 -25.49 4.72 8.38
N ASP A 155 -25.88 3.46 8.26
CA ASP A 155 -25.80 2.50 9.37
C ASP A 155 -24.34 2.21 9.71
N ILE A 156 -23.48 2.11 8.70
CA ILE A 156 -22.01 1.94 8.85
C ILE A 156 -21.27 2.94 7.96
N VAL A 157 -20.26 3.59 8.53
CA VAL A 157 -19.29 4.40 7.79
C VAL A 157 -17.94 3.68 7.76
N VAL A 158 -17.43 3.44 6.55
CA VAL A 158 -16.11 2.86 6.31
C VAL A 158 -15.15 3.97 5.89
N GLN A 159 -14.18 4.27 6.74
CA GLN A 159 -13.11 5.19 6.41
C GLN A 159 -12.05 4.44 5.60
N ALA A 160 -11.94 4.77 4.33
CA ALA A 160 -10.98 4.22 3.37
C ALA A 160 -10.12 5.33 2.73
N GLU A 161 -10.10 6.52 3.34
CA GLU A 161 -9.35 7.68 2.88
C GLU A 161 -7.85 7.40 3.01
N GLY A 162 -7.18 7.41 1.85
CA GLY A 162 -5.73 7.22 1.78
C GLY A 162 -5.02 8.57 1.90
N GLY A 163 -4.68 9.03 3.08
CA GLY A 163 -3.78 10.17 3.28
C GLY A 163 -2.31 9.76 3.20
N LEU A 164 -1.42 10.73 2.87
CA LEU A 164 0.01 10.59 3.12
C LEU A 164 0.26 10.68 4.64
N PHE A 165 1.34 10.04 5.12
CA PHE A 165 1.65 10.02 6.56
C PHE A 165 1.63 11.41 7.21
N GLY A 166 2.21 12.42 6.55
CA GLY A 166 2.28 13.79 7.05
C GLY A 166 0.95 14.56 7.02
N GLU A 167 -0.10 14.01 6.38
CA GLU A 167 -1.42 14.63 6.25
C GLU A 167 -2.45 13.99 7.20
N GLN A 168 -2.06 12.94 7.92
CA GLN A 168 -2.96 12.19 8.80
C GLN A 168 -2.90 12.69 10.24
N GLU A 169 -4.05 12.71 10.90
CA GLU A 169 -4.10 12.89 12.36
C GLU A 169 -3.35 11.76 13.08
N GLN A 170 -2.72 12.09 14.20
CA GLN A 170 -1.97 11.12 15.00
C GLN A 170 -2.92 10.10 15.63
N LYS A 171 -2.58 8.82 15.49
CA LYS A 171 -3.30 7.70 16.08
C LYS A 171 -2.53 7.12 17.27
N ALA A 172 -3.14 6.14 17.95
CA ALA A 172 -2.57 5.50 19.14
C ALA A 172 -1.13 4.98 18.94
N LEU A 173 -0.81 4.49 17.75
CA LEU A 173 0.55 4.12 17.36
C LEU A 173 1.01 5.07 16.26
N HIS A 174 1.69 6.15 16.66
CA HIS A 174 2.27 7.14 15.76
C HIS A 174 3.79 7.13 15.87
N ARG A 175 4.48 7.05 14.73
CA ARG A 175 5.93 7.12 14.68
C ARG A 175 6.38 7.77 13.39
N ASP A 176 7.05 8.89 13.49
CA ASP A 176 7.83 9.45 12.41
C ASP A 176 9.18 8.71 12.32
N TYR A 177 9.55 8.26 11.13
CA TYR A 177 10.83 7.58 10.89
C TYR A 177 11.96 8.56 10.57
N ASP A 178 11.67 9.86 10.49
CA ASP A 178 12.60 10.88 9.99
C ASP A 178 13.19 10.49 8.62
N GLN A 179 12.32 9.96 7.77
CA GLN A 179 12.65 9.53 6.41
C GLN A 179 11.64 10.06 5.40
N SER A 180 12.11 10.21 4.17
CA SER A 180 11.30 10.51 2.99
C SER A 180 11.60 9.51 1.88
N ALA A 181 10.57 9.06 1.16
CA ALA A 181 10.73 8.27 -0.05
C ALA A 181 10.82 9.20 -1.26
N VAL A 182 11.97 9.22 -1.92
CA VAL A 182 12.14 9.83 -3.25
C VAL A 182 11.67 8.82 -4.28
N VAL A 183 10.67 9.19 -5.08
CA VAL A 183 10.08 8.32 -6.11
C VAL A 183 10.25 8.94 -7.50
N ALA A 184 10.56 8.10 -8.47
CA ALA A 184 10.68 8.45 -9.89
C ALA A 184 10.58 7.18 -10.74
N HIS A 185 10.52 7.32 -12.06
CA HIS A 185 10.84 6.24 -12.98
C HIS A 185 12.25 6.46 -13.53
N VAL A 186 13.06 5.40 -13.58
CA VAL A 186 14.47 5.46 -14.05
C VAL A 186 14.74 4.39 -15.10
N ARG A 187 15.64 4.68 -16.04
CA ARG A 187 16.12 3.71 -17.02
C ARG A 187 17.60 3.47 -16.85
N THR A 188 18.04 2.26 -17.20
CA THR A 188 19.43 1.82 -17.16
C THR A 188 19.86 1.27 -18.51
N ASP A 189 21.17 1.21 -18.76
CA ASP A 189 21.72 0.67 -20.01
C ASP A 189 21.86 -0.87 -19.99
N ALA A 190 21.67 -1.53 -18.83
CA ALA A 190 21.66 -2.98 -18.70
C ALA A 190 20.50 -3.49 -17.81
N PRO A 191 19.23 -3.27 -18.19
CA PRO A 191 18.10 -3.68 -17.39
C PRO A 191 17.99 -5.20 -17.30
N VAL A 192 17.51 -5.69 -16.14
CA VAL A 192 17.15 -7.10 -15.92
C VAL A 192 15.64 -7.21 -15.84
N ALA A 193 15.04 -7.85 -16.85
CA ALA A 193 13.59 -8.00 -16.95
C ALA A 193 13.03 -8.77 -15.74
N HIS A 194 11.83 -8.39 -15.30
CA HIS A 194 11.05 -9.07 -14.26
C HIS A 194 11.72 -9.23 -12.90
N ARG A 195 12.84 -8.52 -12.65
CA ARG A 195 13.58 -8.57 -11.39
C ARG A 195 13.45 -7.26 -10.63
N ALA A 196 12.89 -7.35 -9.43
CA ALA A 196 12.92 -6.29 -8.45
C ALA A 196 14.23 -6.34 -7.65
N PHE A 197 14.69 -5.17 -7.24
CA PHE A 197 15.87 -5.03 -6.38
C PHE A 197 15.48 -4.26 -5.13
N GLU A 198 15.88 -4.79 -3.97
CA GLU A 198 15.83 -4.12 -2.69
C GLU A 198 17.26 -4.01 -2.16
N ARG A 199 17.76 -2.80 -2.07
CA ARG A 199 19.11 -2.53 -1.59
C ARG A 199 19.06 -1.68 -0.34
N PHE A 200 19.54 -2.23 0.75
CA PHE A 200 19.65 -1.49 1.99
C PHE A 200 20.90 -0.61 1.97
N CYS A 201 20.69 0.71 1.98
CA CYS A 201 21.70 1.75 2.03
C CYS A 201 21.82 2.33 3.45
N ASP A 202 22.72 3.30 3.65
CA ASP A 202 23.02 3.85 4.98
C ASP A 202 21.85 4.61 5.63
N GLU A 203 21.05 5.34 4.84
CA GLU A 203 19.91 6.11 5.31
C GLU A 203 18.57 5.37 5.19
N GLY A 204 18.53 4.28 4.43
CA GLY A 204 17.31 3.50 4.23
C GLY A 204 17.34 2.62 2.98
N PRO A 205 16.25 1.92 2.71
CA PRO A 205 16.16 1.05 1.54
C PRO A 205 16.04 1.84 0.23
N LEU A 206 16.63 1.28 -0.82
CA LEU A 206 16.50 1.70 -2.20
C LEU A 206 15.89 0.54 -2.99
N ALA A 207 14.65 0.70 -3.42
CA ALA A 207 13.94 -0.27 -4.24
C ALA A 207 13.90 0.16 -5.71
N LEU A 208 14.17 -0.79 -6.60
CA LEU A 208 13.95 -0.68 -8.03
C LEU A 208 12.99 -1.79 -8.46
N LEU A 209 11.80 -1.40 -8.86
CA LEU A 209 10.73 -2.32 -9.25
C LEU A 209 10.59 -2.32 -10.79
N PRO A 210 10.62 -3.48 -11.47
CA PRO A 210 10.55 -3.52 -12.92
C PRO A 210 9.24 -2.90 -13.41
N GLN A 211 9.32 -1.93 -14.29
CA GLN A 211 8.17 -1.25 -14.86
C GLN A 211 8.49 -0.66 -16.23
N ASP A 212 7.62 -0.89 -17.19
CA ASP A 212 7.77 -0.40 -18.58
C ASP A 212 9.16 -0.76 -19.15
N ASP A 213 9.91 0.26 -19.61
CA ASP A 213 11.27 0.15 -20.16
C ASP A 213 12.38 0.37 -19.12
N GLY A 214 12.06 0.32 -17.82
CA GLY A 214 12.99 0.60 -16.74
C GLY A 214 12.49 0.13 -15.38
N TYR A 215 12.57 1.04 -14.41
CA TYR A 215 12.23 0.75 -13.02
C TYR A 215 11.48 1.90 -12.35
N ALA A 216 10.45 1.57 -11.58
CA ALA A 216 9.95 2.46 -10.56
C ALA A 216 10.95 2.49 -9.39
N LEU A 217 11.48 3.67 -9.10
CA LEU A 217 12.39 3.94 -7.99
C LEU A 217 11.61 4.33 -6.74
N VAL A 218 11.96 3.73 -5.61
CA VAL A 218 11.59 4.19 -4.26
C VAL A 218 12.88 4.22 -3.43
N TRP A 219 13.37 5.42 -3.13
CA TRP A 219 14.62 5.61 -2.40
C TRP A 219 14.34 6.31 -1.07
N CYS A 220 14.42 5.57 0.03
CA CYS A 220 14.20 6.10 1.37
C CYS A 220 15.49 6.72 1.91
N VAL A 221 15.43 7.99 2.28
CA VAL A 221 16.55 8.79 2.77
C VAL A 221 16.07 9.77 3.84
N HIS A 222 16.98 10.41 4.57
CA HIS A 222 16.61 11.51 5.47
C HIS A 222 15.96 12.68 4.71
N PRO A 223 15.05 13.46 5.35
CA PRO A 223 14.34 14.56 4.70
C PRO A 223 15.27 15.59 4.05
N ASP A 224 16.42 15.87 4.67
CA ASP A 224 17.42 16.80 4.13
C ASP A 224 18.07 16.25 2.86
N THR A 225 18.42 14.97 2.86
CA THR A 225 18.94 14.28 1.67
C THR A 225 17.89 14.24 0.57
N ALA A 226 16.63 13.99 0.90
CA ALA A 226 15.53 14.02 -0.08
C ALA A 226 15.41 15.40 -0.75
N ARG A 227 15.42 16.49 0.05
CA ARG A 227 15.38 17.86 -0.47
C ARG A 227 16.56 18.15 -1.40
N ARG A 228 17.76 17.72 -1.01
CA ARG A 228 18.98 17.86 -1.82
C ARG A 228 18.88 17.08 -3.13
N LEU A 229 18.43 15.81 -3.09
CA LEU A 229 18.27 14.97 -4.28
C LEU A 229 17.22 15.53 -5.26
N LEU A 230 16.15 16.13 -4.76
CA LEU A 230 15.14 16.79 -5.60
C LEU A 230 15.69 18.04 -6.30
N ALA A 231 16.63 18.74 -5.69
CA ALA A 231 17.25 19.95 -6.23
C ALA A 231 18.36 19.68 -7.26
N LEU A 232 18.87 18.46 -7.36
CA LEU A 232 19.90 18.11 -8.32
C LEU A 232 19.37 18.16 -9.77
N ASP A 233 20.25 18.45 -10.72
CA ASP A 233 19.99 18.13 -12.13
C ASP A 233 19.96 16.61 -12.35
N ASP A 234 19.39 16.17 -13.47
CA ASP A 234 19.19 14.76 -13.75
C ASP A 234 20.52 13.99 -13.83
N GLN A 235 21.56 14.58 -14.39
CA GLN A 235 22.86 13.90 -14.52
C GLN A 235 23.53 13.66 -13.16
N LYS A 236 23.45 14.65 -12.25
CA LYS A 236 23.97 14.52 -10.90
C LYS A 236 23.19 13.51 -10.10
N PHE A 237 21.83 13.57 -10.19
CA PHE A 237 20.94 12.62 -9.54
C PHE A 237 21.23 11.17 -9.99
N LEU A 238 21.36 10.92 -11.30
CA LEU A 238 21.64 9.59 -11.86
C LEU A 238 23.00 9.05 -11.41
N ARG A 239 24.02 9.93 -11.26
CA ARG A 239 25.31 9.53 -10.69
C ARG A 239 25.20 9.12 -9.24
N GLU A 240 24.54 9.94 -8.39
CA GLU A 240 24.34 9.59 -6.97
C GLU A 240 23.53 8.30 -6.80
N LEU A 241 22.49 8.13 -7.63
CA LEU A 241 21.74 6.88 -7.65
C LEU A 241 22.63 5.68 -8.03
N GLY A 242 23.48 5.85 -9.02
CA GLY A 242 24.47 4.84 -9.43
C GLY A 242 25.45 4.48 -8.30
N ASP A 243 25.95 5.48 -7.59
CA ASP A 243 26.86 5.29 -6.44
C ASP A 243 26.14 4.57 -5.27
N ALA A 244 24.88 4.88 -5.02
CA ALA A 244 24.08 4.22 -3.98
C ALA A 244 23.71 2.78 -4.37
N PHE A 245 23.29 2.56 -5.62
CA PHE A 245 22.82 1.26 -6.09
C PHE A 245 23.99 0.32 -6.49
N GLY A 246 25.04 0.85 -7.10
CA GLY A 246 26.16 0.07 -7.67
C GLY A 246 25.89 -0.40 -9.11
N GLY A 247 26.91 -1.00 -9.73
CA GLY A 247 26.98 -1.25 -11.17
C GLY A 247 26.19 -2.44 -11.72
N ARG A 248 25.27 -3.06 -10.97
CA ARG A 248 24.57 -4.29 -11.42
C ARG A 248 23.65 -4.13 -12.62
N LEU A 249 23.12 -2.93 -12.80
CA LEU A 249 22.23 -2.57 -13.90
C LEU A 249 22.93 -1.68 -14.94
N GLY A 250 24.26 -1.65 -14.93
CA GLY A 250 25.03 -0.71 -15.71
C GLY A 250 24.85 0.72 -15.19
N ARG A 251 24.76 1.70 -16.09
CA ARG A 251 24.56 3.11 -15.74
C ARG A 251 23.09 3.47 -15.78
N PHE A 252 22.67 4.34 -14.86
CA PHE A 252 21.37 5.00 -14.95
C PHE A 252 21.45 6.09 -16.02
N ILE A 253 20.55 6.06 -17.02
CA ILE A 253 20.62 6.89 -18.23
C ILE A 253 19.47 7.88 -18.36
N ALA A 254 18.36 7.69 -17.65
CA ALA A 254 17.23 8.61 -17.65
C ALA A 254 16.47 8.57 -16.32
N VAL A 255 15.85 9.69 -15.95
CA VAL A 255 14.95 9.82 -14.81
C VAL A 255 13.78 10.74 -15.16
N THR A 256 12.59 10.41 -14.67
CA THR A 256 11.41 11.29 -14.75
C THR A 256 11.41 12.33 -13.63
N LYS A 257 10.37 13.19 -13.58
CA LYS A 257 10.15 14.08 -12.44
C LYS A 257 10.19 13.30 -11.13
N ARG A 258 10.98 13.81 -10.19
CA ARG A 258 11.14 13.24 -8.84
C ARG A 258 10.13 13.85 -7.90
N ASN A 259 9.53 13.03 -7.03
CA ASN A 259 8.68 13.48 -5.95
C ASN A 259 9.19 12.88 -4.64
N ALA A 260 8.90 13.51 -3.49
CA ALA A 260 9.21 12.96 -2.19
C ALA A 260 7.99 12.94 -1.29
N PHE A 261 7.89 11.90 -0.45
CA PHE A 261 6.80 11.67 0.49
C PHE A 261 7.38 11.33 1.85
N SER A 262 6.92 12.02 2.91
CA SER A 262 7.30 11.72 4.29
C SER A 262 6.85 10.33 4.69
N LEU A 263 7.68 9.63 5.47
CA LEU A 263 7.46 8.24 5.87
C LEU A 263 7.28 8.12 7.38
N GLY A 264 6.27 7.36 7.77
CA GLY A 264 6.00 7.04 9.17
C GLY A 264 5.02 5.90 9.32
N LEU A 265 4.86 5.48 10.56
CA LEU A 265 3.82 4.56 11.00
C LEU A 265 2.72 5.36 11.67
N ASN A 266 1.50 5.18 11.23
CA ASN A 266 0.34 5.77 11.87
C ASN A 266 -0.79 4.73 11.87
N ALA A 267 -1.06 4.10 13.01
CA ALA A 267 -2.02 3.01 13.11
C ALA A 267 -2.88 3.15 14.38
N GLY A 268 -4.15 2.80 14.27
CA GLY A 268 -5.09 2.82 15.37
C GLY A 268 -6.36 2.05 15.05
N VAL A 269 -7.09 1.71 16.09
CA VAL A 269 -8.43 1.13 16.00
C VAL A 269 -9.43 2.27 16.19
N VAL A 270 -10.44 2.32 15.33
CA VAL A 270 -11.62 3.16 15.57
C VAL A 270 -12.53 2.36 16.48
N ASP A 271 -12.72 2.82 17.70
CA ASP A 271 -13.65 2.23 18.67
C ASP A 271 -15.01 2.92 18.49
N SER A 272 -15.90 2.29 17.71
CA SER A 272 -17.20 2.83 17.34
C SER A 272 -18.13 1.70 16.89
N ALA A 273 -19.41 1.82 17.21
CA ALA A 273 -20.44 0.89 16.76
C ALA A 273 -20.81 1.07 15.27
N HIS A 274 -20.57 2.25 14.71
CA HIS A 274 -20.99 2.62 13.36
C HIS A 274 -19.85 3.04 12.43
N ARG A 275 -18.58 3.00 12.89
CA ARG A 275 -17.42 3.43 12.11
C ARG A 275 -16.31 2.39 12.13
N VAL A 276 -15.71 2.18 10.98
CA VAL A 276 -14.55 1.30 10.82
C VAL A 276 -13.56 1.91 9.85
N ALA A 277 -12.26 1.73 10.10
CA ALA A 277 -11.20 2.17 9.20
C ALA A 277 -10.52 0.98 8.52
N ILE A 278 -10.20 1.10 7.22
CA ILE A 278 -9.48 0.12 6.42
C ILE A 278 -8.37 0.77 5.59
N GLY A 279 -7.38 -0.02 5.17
CA GLY A 279 -6.25 0.49 4.39
C GLY A 279 -5.46 1.57 5.14
N ASN A 280 -5.02 2.63 4.43
CA ASN A 280 -4.25 3.72 5.04
C ASN A 280 -5.04 4.49 6.11
N ALA A 281 -6.37 4.52 6.04
CA ALA A 281 -7.20 5.09 7.10
C ALA A 281 -7.04 4.33 8.43
N ALA A 282 -6.83 3.03 8.40
CA ALA A 282 -6.56 2.23 9.60
C ALA A 282 -5.07 2.25 9.98
N GLN A 283 -4.17 2.08 9.01
CA GLN A 283 -2.73 2.04 9.22
C GLN A 283 -1.94 2.52 7.98
N THR A 284 -1.05 3.47 8.17
CA THR A 284 -0.04 3.85 7.19
C THR A 284 1.26 3.14 7.54
N LEU A 285 1.86 2.47 6.58
CA LEU A 285 3.06 1.67 6.76
C LEU A 285 4.25 2.25 5.98
N HIS A 286 5.46 1.96 6.45
CA HIS A 286 6.66 2.23 5.67
C HIS A 286 6.60 1.48 4.32
N PRO A 287 7.03 2.09 3.18
CA PRO A 287 6.93 1.49 1.85
C PRO A 287 7.81 0.25 1.65
N VAL A 288 8.70 -0.08 2.59
CA VAL A 288 9.47 -1.33 2.58
C VAL A 288 8.52 -2.50 2.33
N ALA A 289 8.86 -3.29 1.32
CA ALA A 289 8.10 -4.46 0.88
C ALA A 289 6.71 -4.17 0.27
N GLY A 290 6.31 -2.91 0.02
CA GLY A 290 5.09 -2.56 -0.73
C GLY A 290 3.77 -3.08 -0.14
N GLN A 291 3.65 -3.20 1.20
CA GLN A 291 2.51 -3.89 1.83
C GLN A 291 1.25 -3.05 2.02
N GLY A 292 1.31 -1.71 1.92
CA GLY A 292 0.18 -0.83 2.28
C GLY A 292 -1.12 -1.15 1.54
N LEU A 293 -1.11 -1.12 0.20
CA LEU A 293 -2.30 -1.43 -0.60
C LEU A 293 -2.70 -2.91 -0.49
N ASN A 294 -1.73 -3.82 -0.43
CA ASN A 294 -2.01 -5.25 -0.27
C ASN A 294 -2.78 -5.56 1.02
N LEU A 295 -2.38 -4.93 2.13
CA LEU A 295 -3.08 -5.05 3.42
C LEU A 295 -4.48 -4.43 3.35
N GLY A 296 -4.63 -3.26 2.70
CA GLY A 296 -5.92 -2.60 2.52
C GLY A 296 -6.91 -3.42 1.69
N LEU A 297 -6.46 -4.08 0.62
CA LEU A 297 -7.31 -4.98 -0.16
C LEU A 297 -7.75 -6.21 0.63
N ARG A 298 -6.88 -6.75 1.49
CA ARG A 298 -7.27 -7.84 2.42
C ARG A 298 -8.28 -7.35 3.46
N ASP A 299 -8.11 -6.13 3.99
CA ASP A 299 -9.09 -5.50 4.88
C ASP A 299 -10.46 -5.40 4.19
N ALA A 300 -10.49 -4.87 2.97
CA ALA A 300 -11.73 -4.72 2.19
C ALA A 300 -12.42 -6.07 1.94
N SER A 301 -11.65 -7.10 1.57
CA SER A 301 -12.20 -8.44 1.33
C SER A 301 -12.81 -9.07 2.58
N MET A 302 -12.13 -8.95 3.74
CA MET A 302 -12.65 -9.45 5.01
C MET A 302 -13.89 -8.70 5.45
N LEU A 303 -13.86 -7.36 5.38
CA LEU A 303 -15.01 -6.51 5.76
C LEU A 303 -16.23 -6.80 4.87
N ALA A 304 -16.04 -6.89 3.55
CA ALA A 304 -17.12 -7.24 2.63
C ALA A 304 -17.77 -8.59 2.98
N ARG A 305 -16.94 -9.60 3.32
CA ARG A 305 -17.43 -10.92 3.73
C ARG A 305 -18.30 -10.85 4.98
N LEU A 306 -17.86 -10.11 5.99
CA LEU A 306 -18.58 -9.99 7.27
C LEU A 306 -19.85 -9.18 7.12
N LEU A 307 -19.82 -8.04 6.44
CA LEU A 307 -21.00 -7.19 6.20
C LEU A 307 -22.10 -7.88 5.39
N THR A 308 -21.78 -8.93 4.64
CA THR A 308 -22.75 -9.69 3.83
C THR A 308 -23.03 -11.09 4.40
N SER A 309 -22.65 -11.37 5.64
CA SER A 309 -22.83 -12.69 6.26
C SER A 309 -24.14 -12.87 6.99
N GLY A 310 -24.97 -11.82 7.11
CA GLY A 310 -26.22 -11.85 7.88
C GLY A 310 -26.04 -11.77 9.39
N ILE A 311 -24.84 -11.46 9.87
CA ILE A 311 -24.54 -11.19 11.27
C ILE A 311 -24.97 -9.77 11.63
N ASP A 312 -25.35 -9.56 12.91
CA ASP A 312 -25.69 -8.22 13.40
C ASP A 312 -24.53 -7.24 13.22
N THR A 313 -24.86 -6.00 12.86
CA THR A 313 -23.87 -4.96 12.53
C THR A 313 -22.86 -4.72 13.64
N ASN A 314 -23.28 -4.70 14.92
CA ASN A 314 -22.37 -4.48 16.04
C ASN A 314 -21.36 -5.61 16.20
N ASP A 315 -21.78 -6.85 15.95
CA ASP A 315 -20.91 -8.02 15.99
C ASP A 315 -19.94 -8.06 14.82
N VAL A 316 -20.36 -7.56 13.62
CA VAL A 316 -19.53 -7.51 12.42
C VAL A 316 -18.26 -6.69 12.66
N LEU A 317 -18.38 -5.48 13.19
CA LEU A 317 -17.21 -4.60 13.42
C LEU A 317 -16.26 -5.18 14.47
N THR A 318 -16.80 -5.79 15.53
CA THR A 318 -16.02 -6.49 16.56
C THR A 318 -15.28 -7.69 15.97
N GLN A 319 -15.95 -8.53 15.18
CA GLN A 319 -15.34 -9.68 14.51
C GLN A 319 -14.29 -9.24 13.48
N PHE A 320 -14.55 -8.17 12.74
CA PHE A 320 -13.58 -7.58 11.81
C PHE A 320 -12.31 -7.16 12.56
N ALA A 321 -12.45 -6.37 13.63
CA ALA A 321 -11.32 -5.92 14.43
C ALA A 321 -10.50 -7.10 14.97
N ALA A 322 -11.15 -8.13 15.52
CA ALA A 322 -10.51 -9.33 16.03
C ALA A 322 -9.77 -10.11 14.94
N SER A 323 -10.41 -10.35 13.79
CA SER A 323 -9.84 -11.10 12.67
C SER A 323 -8.63 -10.41 12.04
N ARG A 324 -8.64 -9.06 11.99
CA ARG A 324 -7.56 -8.29 11.38
C ARG A 324 -6.40 -7.99 12.33
N LYS A 325 -6.62 -8.04 13.66
CA LYS A 325 -5.63 -7.71 14.67
C LYS A 325 -4.30 -8.46 14.49
N GLN A 326 -4.37 -9.76 14.20
CA GLN A 326 -3.15 -10.57 14.05
C GLN A 326 -2.41 -10.28 12.74
N ASP A 327 -3.12 -10.16 11.60
CA ASP A 327 -2.52 -9.88 10.29
C ASP A 327 -1.92 -8.46 10.27
N ARG A 328 -2.64 -7.48 10.80
CA ARG A 328 -2.18 -6.09 10.96
C ARG A 328 -0.95 -6.02 11.85
N ASN A 329 -1.01 -6.58 13.06
CA ASN A 329 0.10 -6.53 14.01
C ASN A 329 1.36 -7.18 13.43
N LEU A 330 1.25 -8.35 12.79
CA LEU A 330 2.40 -9.00 12.18
C LEU A 330 3.00 -8.14 11.06
N THR A 331 2.17 -7.60 10.18
CA THR A 331 2.64 -6.74 9.08
C THR A 331 3.25 -5.43 9.60
N ILE A 332 2.60 -4.79 10.59
CA ILE A 332 3.10 -3.57 11.24
C ILE A 332 4.45 -3.84 11.92
N HIS A 333 4.55 -4.89 12.75
CA HIS A 333 5.79 -5.20 13.47
C HIS A 333 6.92 -5.59 12.52
N LEU A 334 6.63 -6.32 11.46
CA LEU A 334 7.64 -6.71 10.48
C LEU A 334 8.16 -5.49 9.71
N THR A 335 7.29 -4.66 9.17
CA THR A 335 7.68 -3.43 8.44
C THR A 335 8.35 -2.41 9.34
N ASP A 336 7.87 -2.22 10.57
CA ASP A 336 8.47 -1.33 11.55
C ASP A 336 9.86 -1.83 12.01
N ALA A 337 10.00 -3.14 12.25
CA ALA A 337 11.29 -3.72 12.57
C ALA A 337 12.30 -3.54 11.42
N MET A 338 11.88 -3.81 10.18
CA MET A 338 12.73 -3.58 9.00
C MET A 338 13.11 -2.10 8.88
N ALA A 339 12.13 -1.18 8.97
CA ALA A 339 12.40 0.26 8.89
C ALA A 339 13.40 0.73 9.95
N ARG A 340 13.23 0.32 11.23
CA ARG A 340 14.14 0.70 12.33
C ARG A 340 15.54 0.13 12.17
N LEU A 341 15.65 -1.13 11.77
CA LEU A 341 16.93 -1.79 11.59
C LEU A 341 17.81 -1.04 10.57
N PHE A 342 17.17 -0.40 9.59
CA PHE A 342 17.87 0.30 8.52
C PHE A 342 17.95 1.83 8.74
N ALA A 343 17.03 2.44 9.52
CA ALA A 343 17.04 3.88 9.78
C ALA A 343 18.03 4.31 10.88
N HIS A 344 18.32 3.46 11.88
CA HIS A 344 19.00 3.88 13.12
C HIS A 344 20.30 3.12 13.43
N THR A 345 20.82 2.28 12.54
CA THR A 345 22.01 1.48 12.85
C THR A 345 23.24 2.09 12.20
N PRO A 346 24.16 2.75 12.95
CA PRO A 346 25.41 3.31 12.40
C PRO A 346 26.26 2.25 11.75
N ALA A 347 26.96 2.62 10.66
CA ALA A 347 27.84 1.74 9.94
C ALA A 347 28.93 1.15 10.86
N GLY A 348 29.17 -0.17 10.79
CA GLY A 348 30.24 -0.84 11.55
C GLY A 348 29.87 -1.35 12.95
N THR A 349 28.61 -1.29 13.38
CA THR A 349 28.19 -1.83 14.68
C THR A 349 27.89 -3.33 14.64
N LEU A 350 28.09 -4.04 15.78
CA LEU A 350 27.80 -5.48 15.94
C LEU A 350 26.36 -5.86 15.50
N PRO A 351 25.29 -5.09 15.78
CA PRO A 351 23.96 -5.39 15.27
C PRO A 351 23.89 -5.40 13.75
N GLN A 352 24.65 -4.57 13.07
CA GLN A 352 24.72 -4.54 11.61
C GLN A 352 25.37 -5.79 11.00
N THR A 353 26.39 -6.31 11.64
CA THR A 353 27.08 -7.55 11.21
C THR A 353 26.17 -8.76 11.41
N LEU A 354 25.43 -8.80 12.54
CA LEU A 354 24.41 -9.81 12.83
C LEU A 354 23.25 -9.77 11.83
N LEU A 355 22.87 -8.60 11.32
CA LEU A 355 21.83 -8.43 10.29
C LEU A 355 22.28 -8.99 8.92
N GLY A 356 23.53 -8.77 8.53
CA GLY A 356 24.12 -9.41 7.34
C GLY A 356 24.10 -10.94 7.48
N PHE A 357 24.41 -11.45 8.68
CA PHE A 357 24.32 -12.87 9.01
C PHE A 357 22.86 -13.36 9.08
N SER A 358 21.90 -12.57 9.59
CA SER A 358 20.50 -13.00 9.68
C SER A 358 19.82 -13.07 8.31
N LEU A 359 20.15 -12.18 7.36
CA LEU A 359 19.71 -12.31 5.97
C LEU A 359 20.30 -13.58 5.32
N GLY A 360 21.59 -13.87 5.56
CA GLY A 360 22.22 -15.12 5.14
C GLY A 360 21.66 -16.37 5.86
N LEU A 361 21.25 -16.24 7.14
CA LEU A 361 20.61 -17.32 7.91
C LEU A 361 19.18 -17.56 7.44
N VAL A 362 18.40 -16.51 7.13
CA VAL A 362 17.07 -16.64 6.54
C VAL A 362 17.16 -17.27 5.14
N ASP A 363 18.21 -16.95 4.37
CA ASP A 363 18.49 -17.60 3.09
C ASP A 363 18.85 -19.10 3.27
N GLY A 364 19.58 -19.44 4.34
CA GLY A 364 19.93 -20.83 4.70
C GLY A 364 18.80 -21.66 5.31
N ILE A 365 17.72 -21.05 5.84
CA ILE A 365 16.59 -21.74 6.47
C ILE A 365 15.38 -21.66 5.54
N ALA A 366 15.32 -22.56 4.56
CA ALA A 366 14.27 -22.62 3.56
C ALA A 366 12.82 -22.53 4.12
N PRO A 367 12.43 -23.17 5.27
CA PRO A 367 11.10 -23.02 5.84
C PRO A 367 10.79 -21.61 6.32
N ALA A 368 11.74 -20.89 6.94
CA ALA A 368 11.54 -19.52 7.44
C ALA A 368 11.38 -18.52 6.28
N ARG A 369 12.21 -18.65 5.24
CA ARG A 369 12.12 -17.86 4.00
C ARG A 369 10.77 -18.08 3.33
N ARG A 370 10.32 -19.33 3.23
CA ARG A 370 9.05 -19.70 2.63
C ARG A 370 7.86 -19.11 3.40
N LEU A 371 7.85 -19.23 4.71
CA LEU A 371 6.79 -18.68 5.57
C LEU A 371 6.71 -17.15 5.42
N LEU A 372 7.85 -16.46 5.42
CA LEU A 372 7.92 -15.01 5.24
C LEU A 372 7.38 -14.59 3.86
N ALA A 373 7.81 -15.26 2.80
CA ALA A 373 7.37 -14.98 1.45
C ALA A 373 5.86 -15.27 1.26
N GLU A 374 5.36 -16.39 1.78
CA GLU A 374 3.93 -16.72 1.77
C GLU A 374 3.10 -15.67 2.52
N GLN A 375 3.57 -15.21 3.68
CA GLN A 375 2.93 -14.14 4.44
C GLN A 375 2.89 -12.82 3.65
N MET A 376 3.98 -12.48 2.96
CA MET A 376 4.04 -11.26 2.13
C MET A 376 3.15 -11.38 0.88
N MET A 377 3.07 -12.54 0.25
CA MET A 377 2.29 -12.76 -0.98
C MET A 377 0.78 -12.88 -0.71
N PHE A 378 0.38 -13.56 0.36
CA PHE A 378 -1.02 -13.92 0.59
C PHE A 378 -1.59 -13.34 1.89
N GLY A 379 -0.74 -12.85 2.81
CA GLY A 379 -1.15 -12.62 4.18
C GLY A 379 -1.47 -13.94 4.89
N ARG A 380 -2.09 -13.85 6.05
CA ARG A 380 -2.54 -15.04 6.77
C ARG A 380 -3.80 -15.59 6.08
N ARG A 381 -3.73 -16.79 5.57
CA ARG A 381 -4.93 -17.50 5.08
C ARG A 381 -5.81 -17.80 6.30
N ALA A 382 -7.02 -17.21 6.33
CA ALA A 382 -8.04 -17.52 7.32
C ALA A 382 -8.83 -18.75 6.88
#